data_8a6ab7b20b6398983d139f5f03000948
#
_entry.id   8a6ab7b20b6398983d139f5f03000948
#
_cell.length_a   1.000
_cell.length_b   1.000
_cell.length_c   1.000
_cell.angle_alpha   90.00
_cell.angle_beta   90.00
_cell.angle_gamma   90.00
#
_symmetry.space_group_name_H-M   'P 1'
#
loop_
_entity.id
_entity.type
_entity.pdbx_description
1 polymer ?
#
loop_
_entity_poly.entity_id
_entity_poly.type
_entity_poly.pdbx_seq_one_letter_code
_entity_poly.pdbx_strand_id
1 'polypeptide(L)'
;MIEKLIEEIRFSRRNGQTLSALICALTLPDICGQAEYPNEKPSARYKKWYAKYVGQYEHPSINDDKDDNMPYANANLIYDLRCHLVHQGEADIDKQKRGLTVFRIINDPNFPKSTAFKTDSGKAGLEINVYYFVETLCLVAEGFYKDNKDKFDGETEQKDFILEL
;
A
#
# COMPACT_ATOMS: atom_id res chain seq x y z
N MET A 1 -8.48 3.92 17.00
CA MET A 1 -7.03 3.71 16.68
C MET A 1 -6.71 3.95 15.22
N ILE A 2 -7.41 3.38 14.25
CA ILE A 2 -7.08 3.51 12.81
C ILE A 2 -7.16 4.96 12.31
N GLU A 3 -8.14 5.75 12.76
CA GLU A 3 -8.28 7.16 12.38
C GLU A 3 -7.06 7.98 12.83
N LYS A 4 -6.60 7.79 14.08
CA LYS A 4 -5.38 8.46 14.59
C LYS A 4 -4.15 8.06 13.78
N LEU A 5 -3.99 6.78 13.44
CA LEU A 5 -2.90 6.32 12.59
C LEU A 5 -2.91 7.00 11.21
N ILE A 6 -4.09 7.11 10.59
CA ILE A 6 -4.24 7.79 9.29
C ILE A 6 -3.87 9.27 9.39
N GLU A 7 -4.27 9.95 10.47
CA GLU A 7 -3.89 11.34 10.73
C GLU A 7 -2.37 11.50 10.86
N GLU A 8 -1.70 10.62 11.60
CA GLU A 8 -0.26 10.61 11.78
C GLU A 8 0.49 10.33 10.46
N ILE A 9 -0.01 9.40 9.64
CA ILE A 9 0.54 9.14 8.31
C ILE A 9 0.45 10.40 7.43
N ARG A 10 -0.71 11.05 7.40
CA ARG A 10 -0.92 12.28 6.65
C ARG A 10 -0.04 13.43 7.17
N PHE A 11 0.12 13.53 8.50
CA PHE A 11 1.02 14.49 9.11
C PHE A 11 2.47 14.25 8.67
N SER A 12 2.97 13.02 8.78
CA SER A 12 4.34 12.66 8.36
C SER A 12 4.57 12.98 6.88
N ARG A 13 3.61 12.64 6.01
CA ARG A 13 3.69 12.95 4.57
C ARG A 13 3.79 14.45 4.32
N ARG A 14 2.94 15.26 4.97
CA ARG A 14 2.94 16.74 4.81
C ARG A 14 4.22 17.39 5.32
N ASN A 15 4.90 16.79 6.29
CA ASN A 15 6.16 17.27 6.86
C ASN A 15 7.40 16.67 6.18
N GLY A 16 7.26 16.05 5.01
CA GLY A 16 8.40 15.53 4.24
C GLY A 16 9.01 14.23 4.80
N GLN A 17 8.37 13.61 5.79
CA GLN A 17 8.80 12.33 6.38
C GLN A 17 8.30 11.16 5.51
N THR A 18 8.74 11.14 4.26
CA THR A 18 8.22 10.25 3.21
C THR A 18 8.34 8.78 3.57
N LEU A 19 9.50 8.37 4.09
CA LEU A 19 9.73 6.96 4.43
C LEU A 19 8.85 6.50 5.60
N SER A 20 8.73 7.31 6.65
CA SER A 20 7.87 7.01 7.79
C SER A 20 6.40 6.92 7.36
N ALA A 21 5.93 7.87 6.55
CA ALA A 21 4.59 7.86 6.02
C ALA A 21 4.32 6.59 5.18
N LEU A 22 5.27 6.18 4.33
CA LEU A 22 5.14 4.97 3.51
C LEU A 22 5.10 3.71 4.37
N ILE A 23 6.01 3.55 5.32
CA ILE A 23 6.06 2.37 6.20
C ILE A 23 4.75 2.24 6.98
N CYS A 24 4.27 3.33 7.58
CA CYS A 24 3.01 3.32 8.32
C CYS A 24 1.81 3.05 7.41
N ALA A 25 1.74 3.66 6.23
CA ALA A 25 0.64 3.42 5.28
C ALA A 25 0.58 1.96 4.81
N LEU A 26 1.73 1.31 4.62
CA LEU A 26 1.81 -0.11 4.26
C LEU A 26 1.32 -1.06 5.37
N THR A 27 1.04 -0.59 6.58
CA THR A 27 0.37 -1.39 7.63
C THR A 27 -1.15 -1.37 7.52
N LEU A 28 -1.74 -0.37 6.85
CA LEU A 28 -3.20 -0.23 6.74
C LEU A 28 -3.89 -1.45 6.11
N PRO A 29 -3.37 -2.07 5.02
CA PRO A 29 -3.95 -3.29 4.49
C PRO A 29 -3.91 -4.48 5.46
N ASP A 30 -2.97 -4.51 6.41
CA ASP A 30 -2.90 -5.56 7.44
C ASP A 30 -4.02 -5.37 8.48
N ILE A 31 -4.19 -4.13 8.94
CA ILE A 31 -5.21 -3.75 9.94
C ILE A 31 -6.61 -3.97 9.35
N CYS A 32 -6.88 -3.43 8.18
CA CYS A 32 -8.18 -3.58 7.50
C CYS A 32 -8.42 -5.04 7.07
N GLY A 33 -7.38 -5.73 6.62
CA GLY A 33 -7.45 -7.15 6.28
C GLY A 33 -7.74 -8.04 7.48
N GLN A 34 -7.26 -7.70 8.68
CA GLN A 34 -7.60 -8.40 9.92
C GLN A 34 -9.11 -8.27 10.21
N ALA A 35 -9.67 -7.09 10.05
CA ALA A 35 -11.09 -6.85 10.27
C ALA A 35 -11.98 -7.58 9.23
N GLU A 36 -11.57 -7.60 7.97
CA GLU A 36 -12.35 -8.21 6.87
C GLU A 36 -12.20 -9.74 6.82
N TYR A 37 -11.02 -10.28 7.13
CA TYR A 37 -10.67 -11.70 7.01
C TYR A 37 -10.00 -12.24 8.29
N PRO A 38 -10.68 -12.22 9.46
CA PRO A 38 -10.06 -12.50 10.75
C PRO A 38 -9.47 -13.92 10.85
N ASN A 39 -9.99 -14.88 10.10
CA ASN A 39 -9.55 -16.27 10.11
C ASN A 39 -8.45 -16.60 9.09
N GLU A 40 -8.02 -15.62 8.31
CA GLU A 40 -6.97 -15.80 7.31
C GLU A 40 -5.58 -15.56 7.88
N LYS A 41 -4.57 -16.19 7.28
CA LYS A 41 -3.17 -15.91 7.63
C LYS A 41 -2.81 -14.45 7.27
N PRO A 42 -1.89 -13.80 8.03
CA PRO A 42 -1.53 -12.39 7.81
C PRO A 42 -1.22 -12.02 6.37
N SER A 43 -0.38 -12.82 5.69
CA SER A 43 -0.04 -12.55 4.30
C SER A 43 -1.22 -12.70 3.33
N ALA A 44 -2.13 -13.63 3.62
CA ALA A 44 -3.31 -13.87 2.78
C ALA A 44 -4.33 -12.75 2.92
N ARG A 45 -4.66 -12.36 4.18
CA ARG A 45 -5.61 -11.28 4.44
C ARG A 45 -5.15 -9.93 3.92
N TYR A 46 -3.84 -9.60 4.09
CA TYR A 46 -3.22 -8.41 3.52
C TYR A 46 -3.45 -8.33 2.01
N LYS A 47 -3.05 -9.40 1.30
CA LYS A 47 -3.13 -9.45 -0.15
C LYS A 47 -4.55 -9.44 -0.67
N LYS A 48 -5.48 -10.15 0.00
CA LYS A 48 -6.90 -10.17 -0.36
C LYS A 48 -7.52 -8.78 -0.22
N TRP A 49 -7.28 -8.12 0.92
CA TRP A 49 -7.80 -6.79 1.15
C TRP A 49 -7.25 -5.78 0.15
N TYR A 50 -5.92 -5.76 -0.02
CA TYR A 50 -5.29 -4.86 -0.97
C TYR A 50 -5.80 -5.08 -2.40
N ALA A 51 -5.85 -6.32 -2.87
CA ALA A 51 -6.33 -6.64 -4.21
C ALA A 51 -7.77 -6.17 -4.44
N LYS A 52 -8.64 -6.37 -3.43
CA LYS A 52 -10.07 -6.01 -3.51
C LYS A 52 -10.30 -4.50 -3.49
N TYR A 53 -9.61 -3.76 -2.64
CA TYR A 53 -9.93 -2.36 -2.37
C TYR A 53 -8.99 -1.36 -3.04
N VAL A 54 -7.77 -1.77 -3.39
CA VAL A 54 -6.75 -0.91 -4.01
C VAL A 54 -6.28 -1.46 -5.35
N GLY A 55 -5.77 -2.69 -5.36
CA GLY A 55 -5.02 -3.25 -6.49
C GLY A 55 -5.82 -3.35 -7.79
N GLN A 56 -7.13 -3.54 -7.70
CA GLN A 56 -8.00 -3.58 -8.90
C GLN A 56 -8.00 -2.25 -9.69
N TYR A 57 -7.67 -1.13 -9.03
CA TYR A 57 -7.63 0.20 -9.65
C TYR A 57 -6.21 0.61 -10.07
N GLU A 58 -5.21 -0.22 -9.77
CA GLU A 58 -3.80 0.02 -10.13
C GLU A 58 -3.43 -0.61 -11.47
N HIS A 59 -4.30 -1.45 -12.03
CA HIS A 59 -4.03 -2.10 -13.31
C HIS A 59 -4.03 -1.05 -14.44
N PRO A 60 -2.95 -0.93 -15.23
CA PRO A 60 -2.92 0.00 -16.33
C PRO A 60 -3.95 -0.41 -17.39
N SER A 61 -4.86 0.50 -17.74
CA SER A 61 -5.69 0.38 -18.93
C SER A 61 -5.12 1.29 -20.01
N ILE A 62 -4.65 0.69 -21.09
CA ILE A 62 -4.24 1.43 -22.29
C ILE A 62 -5.38 1.27 -23.31
N ASN A 63 -6.12 2.35 -23.58
CA ASN A 63 -7.16 2.42 -24.64
C ASN A 63 -8.19 1.27 -24.61
N ASP A 64 -8.79 0.97 -23.46
CA ASP A 64 -9.74 -0.14 -23.24
C ASP A 64 -9.17 -1.56 -23.44
N ASP A 65 -7.98 -1.72 -23.95
CA ASP A 65 -7.26 -3.00 -23.95
C ASP A 65 -6.39 -3.10 -22.68
N LYS A 66 -6.69 -4.06 -21.83
CA LYS A 66 -5.84 -4.43 -20.70
C LYS A 66 -4.57 -5.05 -21.28
N ASP A 67 -3.44 -4.34 -21.23
CA ASP A 67 -2.14 -5.00 -21.46
C ASP A 67 -1.78 -5.80 -20.20
N ASP A 68 -2.25 -7.05 -20.16
CA ASP A 68 -2.03 -7.97 -19.04
C ASP A 68 -0.54 -8.26 -18.76
N ASN A 69 0.35 -7.79 -19.64
CA ASN A 69 1.81 -7.97 -19.52
C ASN A 69 2.51 -6.78 -18.87
N MET A 70 1.82 -5.66 -18.64
CA MET A 70 2.45 -4.51 -17.98
C MET A 70 2.42 -4.67 -16.46
N PRO A 71 3.55 -4.39 -15.77
CA PRO A 71 3.60 -4.46 -14.33
C PRO A 71 2.75 -3.37 -13.70
N TYR A 72 2.19 -3.66 -12.54
CA TYR A 72 1.43 -2.69 -11.75
C TYR A 72 1.62 -2.97 -10.25
N ALA A 73 1.18 -2.03 -9.42
CA ALA A 73 1.24 -2.12 -7.95
C ALA A 73 0.25 -3.18 -7.42
N ASN A 74 0.44 -4.44 -7.80
CA ASN A 74 -0.42 -5.55 -7.36
C ASN A 74 -0.14 -5.98 -5.92
N ALA A 75 -1.06 -6.75 -5.36
CA ALA A 75 -1.03 -7.16 -3.96
C ALA A 75 0.25 -7.93 -3.56
N ASN A 76 0.81 -8.72 -4.46
CA ASN A 76 2.03 -9.46 -4.17
C ASN A 76 3.25 -8.54 -4.10
N LEU A 77 3.35 -7.59 -5.03
CA LEU A 77 4.43 -6.62 -5.08
C LEU A 77 4.40 -5.71 -3.84
N ILE A 78 3.23 -5.19 -3.49
CA ILE A 78 3.09 -4.29 -2.35
C ILE A 78 3.31 -5.02 -1.01
N TYR A 79 2.90 -6.27 -0.90
CA TYR A 79 3.21 -7.09 0.27
C TYR A 79 4.72 -7.33 0.40
N ASP A 80 5.44 -7.61 -0.70
CA ASP A 80 6.89 -7.76 -0.69
C ASP A 80 7.57 -6.44 -0.29
N LEU A 81 7.14 -5.31 -0.86
CA LEU A 81 7.66 -3.99 -0.48
C LEU A 81 7.48 -3.72 1.02
N ARG A 82 6.30 -4.02 1.58
CA ARG A 82 6.04 -3.93 3.01
C ARG A 82 7.01 -4.79 3.82
N CYS A 83 7.23 -6.03 3.40
CA CYS A 83 8.13 -6.94 4.12
C CYS A 83 9.58 -6.45 4.09
N HIS A 84 10.07 -6.00 2.95
CA HIS A 84 11.43 -5.49 2.81
C HIS A 84 11.64 -4.20 3.61
N LEU A 85 10.74 -3.23 3.51
CA LEU A 85 10.83 -1.98 4.27
C LEU A 85 10.78 -2.19 5.78
N VAL A 86 9.86 -3.02 6.28
CA VAL A 86 9.66 -3.21 7.72
C VAL A 86 10.74 -4.11 8.34
N HIS A 87 11.22 -5.13 7.63
CA HIS A 87 12.13 -6.12 8.20
C HIS A 87 13.60 -5.92 7.82
N GLN A 88 13.88 -5.27 6.69
CA GLN A 88 15.24 -5.09 6.17
C GLN A 88 15.64 -3.61 6.09
N GLY A 89 14.68 -2.69 6.19
CA GLY A 89 14.93 -1.26 6.03
C GLY A 89 15.25 -0.85 4.59
N GLU A 90 14.96 -1.73 3.63
CA GLU A 90 15.28 -1.55 2.22
C GLU A 90 14.00 -1.41 1.39
N ALA A 91 14.00 -0.46 0.47
CA ALA A 91 12.90 -0.29 -0.49
C ALA A 91 13.07 -1.14 -1.75
N ASP A 92 14.01 -2.08 -1.76
CA ASP A 92 14.18 -3.02 -2.86
C ASP A 92 13.25 -4.24 -2.69
N ILE A 93 12.85 -4.81 -3.82
CA ILE A 93 12.02 -6.01 -3.89
C ILE A 93 12.73 -7.04 -4.76
N ASP A 94 12.36 -8.30 -4.64
CA ASP A 94 12.85 -9.34 -5.57
C ASP A 94 12.25 -9.10 -6.97
N LYS A 95 12.95 -8.27 -7.74
CA LYS A 95 12.55 -7.84 -9.09
C LYS A 95 12.36 -9.03 -10.03
N GLN A 96 13.23 -10.03 -9.98
CA GLN A 96 13.15 -11.21 -10.85
C GLN A 96 11.88 -12.03 -10.57
N LYS A 97 11.56 -12.23 -9.30
CA LYS A 97 10.34 -12.93 -8.88
C LYS A 97 9.08 -12.21 -9.33
N ARG A 98 9.15 -10.89 -9.57
CA ARG A 98 8.02 -10.05 -9.99
C ARG A 98 8.02 -9.71 -11.48
N GLY A 99 8.94 -10.30 -12.25
CA GLY A 99 9.05 -10.03 -13.69
C GLY A 99 9.52 -8.60 -14.00
N LEU A 100 10.14 -7.94 -13.02
CA LEU A 100 10.64 -6.57 -13.16
C LEU A 100 12.15 -6.56 -13.37
N THR A 101 12.62 -5.59 -14.12
CA THR A 101 14.06 -5.25 -14.20
C THR A 101 14.36 -3.99 -13.41
N VAL A 102 13.42 -3.05 -13.40
CA VAL A 102 13.53 -1.78 -12.69
C VAL A 102 12.34 -1.63 -11.77
N PHE A 103 12.61 -1.32 -10.50
CA PHE A 103 11.61 -0.88 -9.54
C PHE A 103 12.12 0.38 -8.86
N ARG A 104 11.32 1.43 -8.83
CA ARG A 104 11.66 2.71 -8.20
C ARG A 104 10.52 3.22 -7.34
N ILE A 105 10.90 3.87 -6.26
CA ILE A 105 10.01 4.66 -5.42
C ILE A 105 10.38 6.12 -5.63
N ILE A 106 9.43 6.92 -6.06
CA ILE A 106 9.58 8.36 -6.28
C ILE A 106 8.66 9.13 -5.35
N ASN A 107 8.97 10.38 -5.10
CA ASN A 107 8.13 11.28 -4.29
C ASN A 107 8.09 12.65 -4.96
N ASP A 108 7.19 12.80 -5.92
CA ASP A 108 7.04 14.03 -6.69
C ASP A 108 5.57 14.30 -7.03
N PRO A 109 4.98 15.44 -6.57
CA PRO A 109 3.58 15.78 -6.85
C PRO A 109 3.30 16.01 -8.33
N ASN A 110 4.31 16.19 -9.19
CA ASN A 110 4.16 16.43 -10.61
C ASN A 110 4.19 15.15 -11.45
N PHE A 111 4.50 14.01 -10.84
CA PHE A 111 4.52 12.71 -11.53
C PHE A 111 3.24 11.92 -11.26
N PRO A 112 2.84 11.02 -12.19
CA PRO A 112 1.71 10.12 -11.98
C PRO A 112 1.84 9.27 -10.70
N LYS A 113 0.71 8.71 -10.24
CA LYS A 113 0.65 7.83 -9.06
C LYS A 113 1.51 6.58 -9.20
N SER A 114 1.47 5.97 -10.38
CA SER A 114 2.35 4.86 -10.76
C SER A 114 2.61 4.91 -12.26
N THR A 115 3.77 4.44 -12.67
CA THR A 115 4.15 4.41 -14.09
C THR A 115 4.77 3.06 -14.41
N ALA A 116 4.12 2.31 -15.29
CA ALA A 116 4.70 1.12 -15.90
C ALA A 116 5.37 1.50 -17.22
N PHE A 117 6.54 0.96 -17.49
CA PHE A 117 7.29 1.26 -18.70
C PHE A 117 8.08 0.06 -19.18
N LYS A 118 8.49 0.10 -20.46
CA LYS A 118 9.48 -0.83 -21.01
C LYS A 118 10.80 -0.08 -21.23
N THR A 119 11.90 -0.69 -20.83
CA THR A 119 13.25 -0.17 -21.12
C THR A 119 13.56 -0.37 -22.60
N ASP A 120 14.62 0.28 -23.11
CA ASP A 120 15.08 0.13 -24.51
C ASP A 120 15.37 -1.32 -24.88
N SER A 121 15.72 -2.16 -23.90
CA SER A 121 15.90 -3.61 -24.05
C SER A 121 14.60 -4.42 -23.97
N GLY A 122 13.43 -3.76 -23.93
CA GLY A 122 12.12 -4.41 -23.85
C GLY A 122 11.76 -4.98 -22.47
N LYS A 123 12.55 -4.69 -21.43
CA LYS A 123 12.32 -5.19 -20.09
C LYS A 123 11.34 -4.30 -19.31
N ALA A 124 10.50 -4.92 -18.48
CA ALA A 124 9.49 -4.22 -17.71
C ALA A 124 10.05 -3.45 -16.52
N GLY A 125 9.57 -2.25 -16.31
CA GLY A 125 9.84 -1.41 -15.14
C GLY A 125 8.57 -0.86 -14.52
N LEU A 126 8.64 -0.55 -13.21
CA LEU A 126 7.56 0.06 -12.46
C LEU A 126 8.11 1.13 -11.52
N GLU A 127 7.47 2.28 -11.53
CA GLU A 127 7.68 3.36 -10.57
C GLU A 127 6.41 3.56 -9.75
N ILE A 128 6.55 3.67 -8.42
CA ILE A 128 5.45 4.00 -7.50
C ILE A 128 5.74 5.37 -6.90
N ASN A 129 4.79 6.29 -7.05
CA ASN A 129 4.89 7.62 -6.48
C ASN A 129 4.28 7.64 -5.07
N VAL A 130 5.14 7.70 -4.05
CA VAL A 130 4.74 7.70 -2.65
C VAL A 130 3.81 8.86 -2.33
N TYR A 131 4.00 10.02 -2.98
CA TYR A 131 3.16 11.19 -2.77
C TYR A 131 1.66 10.89 -2.90
N TYR A 132 1.28 10.11 -3.92
CA TYR A 132 -0.11 9.71 -4.16
C TYR A 132 -0.45 8.36 -3.53
N PHE A 133 0.49 7.42 -3.52
CA PHE A 133 0.24 6.07 -3.07
C PHE A 133 -0.14 6.01 -1.58
N VAL A 134 0.57 6.75 -0.73
CA VAL A 134 0.27 6.88 0.71
C VAL A 134 -1.14 7.43 0.92
N GLU A 135 -1.51 8.51 0.20
CA GLU A 135 -2.85 9.09 0.34
C GLU A 135 -3.94 8.13 -0.14
N THR A 136 -3.69 7.38 -1.21
CA THR A 136 -4.63 6.35 -1.69
C THR A 136 -4.89 5.31 -0.61
N LEU A 137 -3.84 4.79 0.05
CA LEU A 137 -4.01 3.83 1.14
C LEU A 137 -4.78 4.43 2.31
N CYS A 138 -4.50 5.68 2.68
CA CYS A 138 -5.22 6.38 3.73
C CYS A 138 -6.70 6.55 3.40
N LEU A 139 -7.04 7.03 2.20
CA LEU A 139 -8.43 7.25 1.77
C LEU A 139 -9.23 5.95 1.74
N VAL A 140 -8.64 4.89 1.19
CA VAL A 140 -9.31 3.59 1.08
C VAL A 140 -9.51 2.96 2.46
N ALA A 141 -8.49 3.01 3.33
CA ALA A 141 -8.61 2.49 4.69
C ALA A 141 -9.62 3.29 5.54
N GLU A 142 -9.64 4.61 5.39
CA GLU A 142 -10.60 5.48 6.06
C GLU A 142 -12.05 5.18 5.63
N GLY A 143 -12.28 5.02 4.31
CA GLY A 143 -13.58 4.63 3.77
C GLY A 143 -14.00 3.25 4.28
N PHE A 144 -13.11 2.26 4.18
CA PHE A 144 -13.35 0.91 4.68
C PHE A 144 -13.72 0.91 6.17
N TYR A 145 -12.99 1.64 7.01
CA TYR A 145 -13.28 1.75 8.42
C TYR A 145 -14.66 2.37 8.69
N LYS A 146 -15.02 3.47 7.98
CA LYS A 146 -16.32 4.12 8.15
C LYS A 146 -17.50 3.18 7.84
N ASP A 147 -17.33 2.36 6.80
CA ASP A 147 -18.37 1.42 6.34
C ASP A 147 -18.44 0.11 7.15
N ASN A 148 -17.42 -0.19 7.97
CA ASN A 148 -17.28 -1.47 8.67
C ASN A 148 -16.87 -1.29 10.15
N LYS A 149 -17.33 -0.26 10.84
CA LYS A 149 -16.95 0.03 12.24
C LYS A 149 -17.18 -1.17 13.16
N ASP A 150 -18.27 -1.87 12.97
CA ASP A 150 -18.65 -3.07 13.71
C ASP A 150 -17.60 -4.19 13.67
N LYS A 151 -16.84 -4.29 12.58
CA LYS A 151 -15.75 -5.27 12.46
C LYS A 151 -14.50 -4.91 13.28
N PHE A 152 -14.38 -3.64 13.67
CA PHE A 152 -13.28 -3.16 14.49
C PHE A 152 -13.64 -3.09 15.98
N ASP A 153 -14.93 -3.01 16.31
CA ASP A 153 -15.41 -2.86 17.69
C ASP A 153 -15.40 -4.17 18.49
N GLY A 154 -15.20 -5.33 17.82
CA GLY A 154 -15.16 -6.66 18.45
C GLY A 154 -13.92 -6.96 19.32
N GLU A 155 -12.94 -6.07 19.36
CA GLU A 155 -11.69 -6.22 20.12
C GLU A 155 -11.52 -5.18 21.23
N THR A 156 -12.59 -4.50 21.66
CA THR A 156 -12.38 -3.31 22.47
C THR A 156 -13.03 -3.32 23.85
N GLU A 157 -12.30 -3.75 24.82
CA GLU A 157 -11.87 -2.84 25.87
C GLU A 157 -10.45 -2.39 25.53
N GLN A 158 -10.28 -1.49 24.59
CA GLN A 158 -9.00 -0.87 24.31
C GLN A 158 -8.61 -0.02 25.52
N LYS A 159 -7.75 -0.56 26.35
CA LYS A 159 -6.88 0.25 27.19
C LYS A 159 -6.07 1.13 26.25
N ASP A 160 -6.09 2.43 26.47
CA ASP A 160 -5.25 3.36 25.72
C ASP A 160 -3.79 2.91 25.84
N PHE A 161 -3.24 2.40 24.75
CA PHE A 161 -1.85 1.91 24.70
C PHE A 161 -0.84 3.05 24.77
N ILE A 162 -1.28 4.26 24.45
CA ILE A 162 -0.46 5.47 24.50
C ILE A 162 -1.22 6.47 25.34
N LEU A 163 -0.69 6.72 26.56
CA LEU A 163 -1.11 7.85 27.39
C LEU A 163 -0.31 9.06 26.95
N GLU A 164 -0.96 10.02 26.33
CA GLU A 164 -0.40 11.37 26.15
C GLU A 164 -0.60 12.12 27.47
N LEU A 165 0.50 12.33 28.21
CA LEU A 165 0.53 13.10 29.45
C LEU A 165 0.70 14.58 29.14
#